data_1f823558b8b4dc05b915ce118790d0c3
#
_entry.id   1f823558b8b4dc05b915ce118790d0c3
#
_cell.length_a   1.000
_cell.length_b   1.000
_cell.length_c   1.000
_cell.angle_alpha   90.00
_cell.angle_beta   90.00
_cell.angle_gamma   90.00
#
_symmetry.space_group_name_H-M   'P 1'
#
loop_
_entity.id
_entity.type
_entity.pdbx_description
1 polymer ?
#
loop_
_entity_poly.entity_id
_entity_poly.type
_entity_poly.pdbx_seq_one_letter_code
_entity_poly.pdbx_strand_id
1 'polypeptide(L)'
;MACGLCGSGICADEKFKKQKNGNVHRYVYYGCTKARDKNCKCGYIEEKELVKQFEGLIDKIDLNEISVKEKIECSVKKIKGFMKFIFNKREDIDMNKIDVRNYVKYVLREGEDVEKRELLGCLKGDVLLSNKTVSLKS
;
A
#
# COMPACT_ATOMS: atom_id res chain seq x y z
N MET A 1 -5.75 5.12 6.92
CA MET A 1 -5.24 4.36 8.07
C MET A 1 -5.30 5.25 9.31
N ALA A 2 -5.77 4.71 10.42
CA ALA A 2 -5.93 5.42 11.69
C ALA A 2 -5.22 4.67 12.83
N CYS A 3 -4.98 5.39 13.93
CA CYS A 3 -4.43 4.77 15.14
C CYS A 3 -5.52 3.97 15.87
N GLY A 4 -5.26 2.70 16.11
CA GLY A 4 -6.19 1.84 16.83
C GLY A 4 -6.29 2.13 18.33
N LEU A 5 -5.37 2.92 18.90
CA LEU A 5 -5.37 3.29 20.33
C LEU A 5 -6.14 4.58 20.60
N CYS A 6 -5.90 5.65 19.83
CA CYS A 6 -6.51 6.96 20.08
C CYS A 6 -7.37 7.48 18.92
N GLY A 7 -7.42 6.79 17.80
CA GLY A 7 -8.19 7.19 16.62
C GLY A 7 -7.62 8.36 15.82
N SER A 8 -6.41 8.85 16.15
CA SER A 8 -5.73 9.88 15.36
C SER A 8 -5.27 9.34 14.01
N GLY A 9 -5.02 10.21 13.05
CA GLY A 9 -4.44 9.83 11.78
C GLY A 9 -3.03 9.23 11.92
N ILE A 10 -2.63 8.45 10.95
CA ILE A 10 -1.27 7.95 10.81
C ILE A 10 -0.53 8.81 9.79
N CYS A 11 0.67 9.23 10.10
CA CYS A 11 1.56 9.98 9.20
C CYS A 11 2.85 9.22 8.91
N ALA A 12 3.44 9.55 7.78
CA ALA A 12 4.77 9.08 7.40
C ALA A 12 5.83 10.10 7.85
N ASP A 13 6.94 9.58 8.37
CA ASP A 13 8.12 10.37 8.73
C ASP A 13 9.34 9.77 8.02
N GLU A 14 10.06 10.61 7.27
CA GLU A 14 11.25 10.21 6.53
C GLU A 14 12.51 10.53 7.32
N LYS A 15 13.41 9.56 7.39
CA LYS A 15 14.73 9.73 8.01
C LYS A 15 15.84 9.31 7.04
N PHE A 16 16.83 10.15 6.93
CA PHE A 16 18.03 9.89 6.13
C PHE A 16 19.20 9.56 7.05
N LYS A 17 19.81 8.40 6.85
CA LYS A 17 21.02 8.01 7.62
C LYS A 17 22.20 7.86 6.67
N LYS A 18 23.26 8.62 6.95
CA LYS A 18 24.54 8.48 6.27
C LYS A 18 25.30 7.29 6.85
N GLN A 19 25.68 6.35 5.99
CA GLN A 19 26.49 5.20 6.38
C GLN A 19 27.99 5.52 6.35
N LYS A 20 28.80 4.68 7.00
CA LYS A 20 30.27 4.82 7.03
C LYS A 20 30.91 4.80 5.63
N ASN A 21 30.29 4.13 4.65
CA ASN A 21 30.70 4.08 3.26
C ASN A 21 30.34 5.33 2.42
N GLY A 22 29.71 6.34 3.02
CA GLY A 22 29.26 7.56 2.36
C GLY A 22 27.88 7.48 1.71
N ASN A 23 27.25 6.31 1.66
CA ASN A 23 25.89 6.16 1.15
C ASN A 23 24.85 6.70 2.12
N VAL A 24 23.78 7.30 1.58
CA VAL A 24 22.65 7.80 2.38
C VAL A 24 21.48 6.85 2.16
N HIS A 25 20.97 6.27 3.25
CA HIS A 25 19.77 5.45 3.23
C HIS A 25 18.56 6.24 3.71
N ARG A 26 17.47 6.13 2.95
CA ARG A 26 16.17 6.68 3.28
C ARG A 26 15.36 5.62 4.02
N TYR A 27 14.86 5.99 5.19
CA TYR A 27 13.93 5.18 5.97
C TYR A 27 12.62 5.92 6.11
N VAL A 28 11.51 5.23 5.87
CA VAL A 28 10.16 5.77 6.07
C VAL A 28 9.51 5.03 7.23
N TYR A 29 9.02 5.78 8.19
CA TYR A 29 8.31 5.27 9.36
C TYR A 29 6.89 5.81 9.38
N TYR A 30 5.95 4.99 9.77
CA TYR A 30 4.57 5.36 9.95
C TYR A 30 4.21 5.33 11.42
N GLY A 31 3.55 6.37 11.89
CA GLY A 31 3.18 6.49 13.30
C GLY A 31 1.99 7.40 13.53
N CYS A 32 1.45 7.32 14.72
CA CYS A 32 0.32 8.14 15.14
C CYS A 32 0.71 9.62 15.24
N THR A 33 -0.14 10.50 14.69
CA THR A 33 0.01 11.96 14.80
C THR A 33 -0.18 12.47 16.22
N LYS A 34 -0.76 11.66 17.11
CA LYS A 34 -1.09 12.04 18.51
C LYS A 34 -2.01 13.25 18.62
N ALA A 35 -2.80 13.52 17.58
CA ALA A 35 -3.68 14.69 17.54
C ALA A 35 -4.81 14.63 18.60
N ARG A 36 -5.31 13.42 18.90
CA ARG A 36 -6.36 13.22 19.90
C ARG A 36 -5.83 12.89 21.31
N ASP A 37 -4.66 12.26 21.36
CA ASP A 37 -4.00 11.89 22.62
C ASP A 37 -2.49 12.04 22.50
N LYS A 38 -1.95 13.06 23.14
CA LYS A 38 -0.50 13.38 23.13
C LYS A 38 0.36 12.28 23.77
N ASN A 39 -0.24 11.47 24.64
CA ASN A 39 0.44 10.37 25.35
C ASN A 39 0.26 9.03 24.67
N CYS A 40 -0.30 8.99 23.45
CA CYS A 40 -0.52 7.77 22.72
C CYS A 40 0.77 6.97 22.50
N LYS A 41 0.74 5.70 22.87
CA LYS A 41 1.89 4.78 22.81
C LYS A 41 1.85 3.87 21.57
N CYS A 42 1.22 4.30 20.47
CA CYS A 42 1.11 3.51 19.25
C CYS A 42 2.45 3.06 18.65
N GLY A 43 3.50 3.85 18.83
CA GLY A 43 4.83 3.56 18.27
C GLY A 43 4.91 3.83 16.78
N TYR A 44 6.08 3.59 16.20
CA TYR A 44 6.36 3.72 14.78
C TYR A 44 6.66 2.37 14.16
N ILE A 45 6.20 2.16 12.92
CA ILE A 45 6.49 0.98 12.11
C ILE A 45 7.26 1.40 10.86
N GLU A 46 8.30 0.65 10.49
CA GLU A 46 9.03 0.87 9.25
C GLU A 46 8.17 0.47 8.04
N GLU A 47 8.29 1.21 6.92
CA GLU A 47 7.51 0.97 5.71
C GLU A 47 7.61 -0.48 5.21
N LYS A 48 8.81 -1.06 5.23
CA LYS A 48 9.03 -2.45 4.81
C LYS A 48 8.22 -3.46 5.63
N GLU A 49 8.19 -3.26 6.95
CA GLU A 49 7.41 -4.12 7.84
C GLU A 49 5.90 -3.88 7.67
N LEU A 50 5.51 -2.62 7.45
CA LEU A 50 4.12 -2.27 7.15
C LEU A 50 3.61 -2.99 5.89
N VAL A 51 4.37 -2.94 4.80
CA VAL A 51 4.04 -3.61 3.53
C VAL A 51 3.94 -5.11 3.72
N LYS A 52 4.87 -5.70 4.45
CA LYS A 52 4.86 -7.15 4.74
C LYS A 52 3.63 -7.58 5.54
N GLN A 53 3.21 -6.79 6.52
CA GLN A 53 1.99 -7.05 7.28
C GLN A 53 0.74 -6.90 6.40
N PHE A 54 0.70 -5.90 5.52
CA PHE A 54 -0.39 -5.75 4.54
C PHE A 54 -0.49 -6.95 3.59
N GLU A 55 0.62 -7.47 3.09
CA GLU A 55 0.62 -8.66 2.25
C GLU A 55 0.02 -9.87 2.96
N GLY A 56 0.35 -10.05 4.23
CA GLY A 56 -0.25 -11.11 5.05
C GLY A 56 -1.74 -10.92 5.30
N LEU A 57 -2.21 -9.68 5.39
CA LEU A 57 -3.63 -9.36 5.53
C LEU A 57 -4.41 -9.58 4.24
N ILE A 58 -3.85 -9.29 3.08
CA ILE A 58 -4.52 -9.41 1.78
C ILE A 58 -5.01 -10.83 1.53
N ASP A 59 -4.31 -11.84 2.02
CA ASP A 59 -4.74 -13.24 1.90
C ASP A 59 -5.99 -13.57 2.75
N LYS A 60 -6.29 -12.73 3.74
CA LYS A 60 -7.36 -12.96 4.72
C LYS A 60 -8.55 -11.99 4.57
N ILE A 61 -8.42 -10.97 3.72
CA ILE A 61 -9.42 -9.90 3.61
C ILE A 61 -10.36 -10.16 2.44
N ASP A 62 -11.62 -9.77 2.62
CA ASP A 62 -12.54 -9.54 1.51
C ASP A 62 -12.13 -8.28 0.73
N LEU A 63 -11.60 -8.48 -0.45
CA LEU A 63 -11.32 -7.40 -1.40
C LEU A 63 -12.61 -7.05 -2.15
N ASN A 64 -12.78 -5.76 -2.43
CA ASN A 64 -13.74 -5.35 -3.44
C ASN A 64 -13.17 -5.68 -4.82
N GLU A 65 -13.34 -6.92 -5.25
CA GLU A 65 -12.76 -7.45 -6.49
C GLU A 65 -13.18 -6.65 -7.73
N ILE A 66 -14.40 -6.12 -7.74
CA ILE A 66 -14.92 -5.31 -8.85
C ILE A 66 -14.11 -4.04 -9.00
N SER A 67 -13.91 -3.29 -7.90
CA SER A 67 -13.12 -2.06 -7.92
C SER A 67 -11.65 -2.30 -8.27
N VAL A 68 -11.06 -3.39 -7.80
CA VAL A 68 -9.68 -3.76 -8.13
C VAL A 68 -9.56 -4.14 -9.60
N LYS A 69 -10.50 -4.91 -10.13
CA LYS A 69 -10.53 -5.27 -11.56
C LYS A 69 -10.66 -4.05 -12.46
N GLU A 70 -11.51 -3.09 -12.12
CA GLU A 70 -11.63 -1.82 -12.86
C GLU A 70 -10.30 -1.04 -12.90
N LYS A 71 -9.57 -1.01 -11.80
CA LYS A 71 -8.24 -0.37 -11.74
C LYS A 71 -7.20 -1.11 -12.57
N ILE A 72 -7.21 -2.44 -12.54
CA ILE A 72 -6.35 -3.27 -13.38
C ILE A 72 -6.64 -3.01 -14.86
N GLU A 73 -7.91 -2.98 -15.25
CA GLU A 73 -8.30 -2.66 -16.63
C GLU A 73 -7.77 -1.29 -17.07
N CYS A 74 -7.93 -0.28 -16.25
CA CYS A 74 -7.43 1.07 -16.54
C CYS A 74 -5.91 1.08 -16.72
N SER A 75 -5.17 0.41 -15.84
CA SER A 75 -3.72 0.28 -15.93
C SER A 75 -3.27 -0.50 -17.17
N VAL A 76 -3.94 -1.59 -17.49
CA VAL A 76 -3.67 -2.39 -18.70
C VAL A 76 -3.92 -1.59 -19.97
N LYS A 77 -5.01 -0.81 -20.03
CA LYS A 77 -5.30 0.07 -21.19
C LYS A 77 -4.20 1.10 -21.40
N LYS A 78 -3.69 1.70 -20.33
CA LYS A 78 -2.58 2.65 -20.40
C LYS A 78 -1.30 1.99 -20.91
N ILE A 79 -0.95 0.81 -20.40
CA ILE A 79 0.23 0.06 -20.83
C ILE A 79 0.08 -0.40 -22.28
N LYS A 80 -1.08 -0.94 -22.66
CA LYS A 80 -1.36 -1.34 -24.07
C LYS A 80 -1.22 -0.16 -25.03
N GLY A 81 -1.76 1.01 -24.66
CA GLY A 81 -1.61 2.23 -25.45
C GLY A 81 -0.17 2.64 -25.64
N PHE A 82 0.63 2.60 -24.57
CA PHE A 82 2.06 2.91 -24.58
C PHE A 82 2.86 1.88 -25.40
N MET A 83 2.61 0.59 -25.20
CA MET A 83 3.26 -0.49 -25.92
C MET A 83 2.92 -0.47 -27.42
N LYS A 84 1.67 -0.18 -27.77
CA LYS A 84 1.24 -0.01 -29.17
C LYS A 84 1.96 1.17 -29.83
N PHE A 85 2.16 2.25 -29.08
CA PHE A 85 2.85 3.46 -29.58
C PHE A 85 4.32 3.20 -29.83
N ILE A 86 5.04 2.52 -28.92
CA ILE A 86 6.49 2.29 -29.02
C ILE A 86 6.86 1.08 -29.84
N PHE A 87 6.16 -0.05 -29.67
CA PHE A 87 6.56 -1.33 -30.25
C PHE A 87 5.63 -1.82 -31.37
N ASN A 88 4.54 -1.12 -31.64
CA ASN A 88 3.51 -1.52 -32.60
C ASN A 88 2.98 -2.96 -32.39
N LYS A 89 3.02 -3.46 -31.14
CA LYS A 89 2.58 -4.78 -30.75
C LYS A 89 1.19 -4.71 -30.09
N ARG A 90 0.30 -5.60 -30.51
CA ARG A 90 -0.95 -5.87 -29.81
C ARG A 90 -0.79 -7.15 -29.01
N GLU A 91 -0.71 -7.05 -27.71
CA GLU A 91 -0.85 -8.20 -26.82
C GLU A 91 -2.22 -8.13 -26.16
N ASP A 92 -3.04 -9.16 -26.36
CA ASP A 92 -4.30 -9.30 -25.65
C ASP A 92 -4.05 -9.96 -24.30
N ILE A 93 -4.28 -9.20 -23.25
CA ILE A 93 -4.21 -9.70 -21.88
C ILE A 93 -5.59 -10.19 -21.48
N ASP A 94 -5.69 -11.47 -21.13
CA ASP A 94 -6.93 -12.06 -20.61
C ASP A 94 -7.11 -11.62 -19.14
N MET A 95 -8.06 -10.70 -18.95
CA MET A 95 -8.39 -10.16 -17.62
C MET A 95 -8.93 -11.22 -16.66
N ASN A 96 -9.50 -12.33 -17.17
CA ASN A 96 -10.01 -13.40 -16.33
C ASN A 96 -8.92 -14.26 -15.69
N LYS A 97 -7.72 -14.24 -16.26
CA LYS A 97 -6.54 -14.97 -15.74
C LYS A 97 -5.72 -14.18 -14.74
N ILE A 98 -6.03 -12.92 -14.50
CA ILE A 98 -5.30 -12.09 -13.54
C ILE A 98 -5.72 -12.43 -12.12
N ASP A 99 -4.75 -12.81 -11.30
CA ASP A 99 -4.95 -12.97 -9.88
C ASP A 99 -4.96 -11.59 -9.20
N VAL A 100 -6.14 -11.17 -8.75
CA VAL A 100 -6.36 -9.87 -8.10
C VAL A 100 -5.48 -9.70 -6.86
N ARG A 101 -5.31 -10.74 -6.06
CA ARG A 101 -4.50 -10.70 -4.84
C ARG A 101 -3.02 -10.51 -5.14
N ASN A 102 -2.50 -11.21 -6.13
CA ASN A 102 -1.12 -11.05 -6.57
C ASN A 102 -0.85 -9.65 -7.14
N TYR A 103 -1.80 -9.10 -7.89
CA TYR A 103 -1.71 -7.72 -8.37
C TYR A 103 -1.64 -6.70 -7.22
N VAL A 104 -2.50 -6.84 -6.22
CA VAL A 104 -2.51 -5.96 -5.04
C VAL A 104 -1.17 -6.03 -4.29
N LYS A 105 -0.63 -7.23 -4.08
CA LYS A 105 0.69 -7.43 -3.47
C LYS A 105 1.80 -6.77 -4.28
N TYR A 106 1.77 -6.91 -5.60
CA TYR A 106 2.73 -6.27 -6.50
C TYR A 106 2.71 -4.74 -6.35
N VAL A 107 1.55 -4.13 -6.38
CA VAL A 107 1.41 -2.66 -6.24
C VAL A 107 1.87 -2.19 -4.86
N LEU A 108 1.61 -2.94 -3.80
CA LEU A 108 2.10 -2.60 -2.45
C LEU A 108 3.64 -2.61 -2.35
N ARG A 109 4.31 -3.46 -3.13
CA ARG A 109 5.78 -3.52 -3.18
C ARG A 109 6.39 -2.47 -4.10
N GLU A 110 5.90 -2.41 -5.34
CA GLU A 110 6.54 -1.72 -6.46
C GLU A 110 5.75 -0.51 -6.98
N GLY A 111 4.51 -0.33 -6.54
CA GLY A 111 3.65 0.76 -6.99
C GLY A 111 4.04 2.12 -6.42
N GLU A 112 3.59 3.17 -7.09
CA GLU A 112 3.71 4.54 -6.60
C GLU A 112 2.75 4.80 -5.42
N ASP A 113 3.01 5.86 -4.65
CA ASP A 113 2.21 6.21 -3.47
C ASP A 113 0.73 6.44 -3.80
N VAL A 114 0.44 7.00 -4.97
CA VAL A 114 -0.94 7.22 -5.45
C VAL A 114 -1.64 5.88 -5.68
N GLU A 115 -0.98 4.93 -6.34
CA GLU A 115 -1.51 3.59 -6.61
C GLU A 115 -1.76 2.82 -5.31
N LYS A 116 -0.85 2.91 -4.35
CA LYS A 116 -1.00 2.30 -3.03
C LYS A 116 -2.20 2.85 -2.27
N ARG A 117 -2.42 4.18 -2.30
CA ARG A 117 -3.58 4.82 -1.67
C ARG A 117 -4.89 4.40 -2.31
N GLU A 118 -4.93 4.31 -3.62
CA GLU A 118 -6.11 3.87 -4.35
C GLU A 118 -6.48 2.41 -4.03
N LEU A 119 -5.49 1.54 -3.91
CA LEU A 119 -5.70 0.15 -3.50
C LEU A 119 -6.21 0.04 -2.07
N LEU A 120 -5.70 0.83 -1.15
CA LEU A 120 -6.21 0.88 0.23
C LEU A 120 -7.69 1.29 0.27
N GLY A 121 -8.12 2.17 -0.64
CA GLY A 121 -9.54 2.53 -0.81
C GLY A 121 -10.43 1.37 -1.31
N CYS A 122 -9.85 0.32 -1.89
CA CYS A 122 -10.58 -0.87 -2.35
C CYS A 122 -10.75 -1.94 -1.27
N LEU A 123 -10.10 -1.78 -0.11
CA LEU A 123 -10.26 -2.72 1.01
C LEU A 123 -11.62 -2.51 1.68
N LYS A 124 -12.28 -3.61 2.00
CA LYS A 124 -13.48 -3.58 2.83
C LYS A 124 -13.06 -3.51 4.29
N GLY A 125 -13.28 -2.38 4.93
CA GLY A 125 -12.95 -2.13 6.33
C GLY A 125 -11.90 -1.05 6.55
N ASP A 126 -11.83 -0.58 7.77
CA ASP A 126 -10.86 0.44 8.18
C ASP A 126 -9.53 -0.20 8.59
N VAL A 127 -8.45 0.33 8.08
CA VAL A 127 -7.10 -0.09 8.45
C VAL A 127 -6.64 0.66 9.69
N LEU A 128 -6.29 -0.08 10.73
CA LEU A 128 -5.82 0.44 12.01
C LEU A 128 -4.37 0.04 12.27
N LEU A 129 -3.60 0.95 12.83
CA LEU A 129 -2.25 0.70 13.33
C LEU A 129 -2.24 0.79 14.87
N SER A 130 -1.85 -0.28 15.54
CA SER A 130 -1.72 -0.34 16.98
C SER A 130 -0.45 -1.09 17.38
N ASN A 131 0.40 -0.47 18.20
CA ASN A 131 1.61 -1.13 18.70
C ASN A 131 2.46 -1.81 17.60
N LYS A 132 2.70 -1.10 16.50
CA LYS A 132 3.44 -1.61 15.33
C LYS A 132 2.77 -2.79 14.61
N THR A 133 1.50 -3.00 14.83
CA THR A 133 0.72 -4.06 14.18
C THR A 133 -0.44 -3.45 13.41
N VAL A 134 -0.59 -3.88 12.16
CA VAL A 134 -1.69 -3.49 11.29
C VAL A 134 -2.84 -4.46 11.46
N SER A 135 -4.05 -3.93 11.62
CA SER A 135 -5.27 -4.69 11.74
C SER A 135 -6.40 -4.05 10.92
N LEU A 136 -7.44 -4.82 10.68
CA LEU A 136 -8.66 -4.33 10.05
C LEU A 136 -9.76 -4.27 11.08
N LYS A 137 -10.46 -3.16 11.06
CA LYS A 137 -11.72 -3.01 11.78
C LYS A 137 -12.86 -3.42 10.82
N SER A 138 -13.47 -4.48 11.14
CA SER A 138 -14.68 -4.93 10.43
C SER A 138 -15.89 -4.05 10.76
#